data_ab45fb788029ae043551c2ed6eb9808a
#
_entry.id   ab45fb788029ae043551c2ed6eb9808a
#
_cell.length_a   1.000
_cell.length_b   1.000
_cell.length_c   1.000
_cell.angle_alpha   90.00
_cell.angle_beta   90.00
_cell.angle_gamma   90.00
#
_symmetry.space_group_name_H-M   'P 1'
#
loop_
_entity.id
_entity.type
_entity.pdbx_description
1 polymer ?
#
loop_
_entity_poly.entity_id
_entity_poly.type
_entity_poly.pdbx_seq_one_letter_code
_entity_poly.pdbx_strand_id
1 'polypeptide(L)'
;LLAYGIDYDGGERYTLRFRDLATGQDLPDTVEGTYYGLAWAADNRTVFYVRPDDAMRPYQLWRHVLGTPVDEDVLVYQEDDERFFLHVALSKSEQWVFLQLNSKVTSEAWVLAAHSPLENFRVVEPRQQGVEYSIEHHSDWFLIVTNADGAENFKLVRAPVTAPGRAQWEDVVPLRPDVKLDGIEVFARWLVLWERAEGLRRIAVRSFDSGDTHIVEQPESVYTVSGDANLEFETDAFRFSYQSLVTPRSVYDYDMQTRDRELLKQQPVLGGYDPSKYETFRVWATAPDGVHVPMSVVHRKGLALDGSNPTLLYGYGSYEISIEPTFSSLRLSLLDRGFVFAIGHVRGGGEMGRRWYEDGKLLKKRNTFTDFVACAERLVEGRWTSPDQLVIRGGSAGGLLMGAVTNMRPDLLRAVVAEVPFVDCLTTIMDETLPLTVLEWEEWGNPVESKDVYEYMKSYSPYDNVHSGPYPRILATGGLNDPRVSYWEPAKWVQRLRDRSGAGSSVLLKTEMGAGHMGPSGRYDAWRDEAFVYAFMLDAVGLTD
;
A
#
# COMPACT_ATOMS: atom_id res chain seq x y z
N LEU A 1 -23.77 -18.58 3.85
CA LEU A 1 -23.36 -17.87 5.06
C LEU A 1 -22.43 -16.71 4.71
N LEU A 2 -22.37 -15.69 5.57
CA LEU A 2 -21.40 -14.59 5.52
C LEU A 2 -20.66 -14.54 6.85
N ALA A 3 -19.33 -14.59 6.82
CA ALA A 3 -18.49 -14.21 7.95
C ALA A 3 -18.03 -12.77 7.77
N TYR A 4 -18.06 -11.95 8.84
CA TYR A 4 -17.66 -10.55 8.78
C TYR A 4 -17.08 -10.09 10.12
N GLY A 5 -16.08 -9.23 10.06
CA GLY A 5 -15.44 -8.62 11.23
C GLY A 5 -15.92 -7.18 11.45
N ILE A 6 -16.07 -6.77 12.69
CA ILE A 6 -16.39 -5.39 13.08
C ILE A 6 -15.30 -4.89 14.02
N ASP A 7 -14.72 -3.74 13.66
CA ASP A 7 -13.88 -2.93 14.54
C ASP A 7 -14.75 -1.78 15.08
N TYR A 8 -14.84 -1.65 16.41
CA TYR A 8 -15.73 -0.69 17.06
C TYR A 8 -15.06 0.65 17.40
N ASP A 9 -13.74 0.70 17.44
CA ASP A 9 -12.99 1.87 17.95
C ASP A 9 -11.84 2.34 17.05
N GLY A 10 -11.58 1.62 15.95
CA GLY A 10 -10.48 1.91 15.03
C GLY A 10 -9.12 1.35 15.47
N GLY A 11 -9.11 0.48 16.49
CA GLY A 11 -7.91 -0.17 17.00
C GLY A 11 -7.47 -1.42 16.25
N GLU A 12 -8.11 -1.73 15.11
CA GLU A 12 -7.82 -2.88 14.25
C GLU A 12 -7.95 -4.26 14.96
N ARG A 13 -8.71 -4.32 16.05
CA ARG A 13 -9.14 -5.57 16.71
C ARG A 13 -10.61 -5.81 16.40
N TYR A 14 -10.89 -6.97 15.82
CA TYR A 14 -12.22 -7.26 15.26
C TYR A 14 -12.98 -8.26 16.13
N THR A 15 -14.30 -8.11 16.09
CA THR A 15 -15.25 -9.15 16.50
C THR A 15 -15.78 -9.84 15.25
N LEU A 16 -15.44 -11.12 15.07
CA LEU A 16 -15.93 -11.95 13.96
C LEU A 16 -17.34 -12.44 14.27
N ARG A 17 -18.25 -12.29 13.30
CA ARG A 17 -19.65 -12.72 13.33
C ARG A 17 -20.02 -13.45 12.06
N PHE A 18 -21.12 -14.20 12.17
CA PHE A 18 -21.62 -15.02 11.07
C PHE A 18 -23.10 -14.70 10.82
N ARG A 19 -23.48 -14.57 9.55
CA ARG A 19 -24.87 -14.25 9.14
C ARG A 19 -25.38 -15.28 8.14
N ASP A 20 -26.58 -15.77 8.39
CA ASP A 20 -27.33 -16.53 7.41
C ASP A 20 -27.94 -15.53 6.39
N LEU A 21 -27.49 -15.60 5.14
CA LEU A 21 -27.93 -14.70 4.07
C LEU A 21 -29.37 -14.98 3.60
N ALA A 22 -29.90 -16.19 3.83
CA ALA A 22 -31.27 -16.53 3.47
C ALA A 22 -32.30 -15.92 4.44
N THR A 23 -31.95 -15.88 5.71
CA THR A 23 -32.82 -15.33 6.78
C THR A 23 -32.47 -13.89 7.14
N GLY A 24 -31.26 -13.43 6.82
CA GLY A 24 -30.70 -12.14 7.24
C GLY A 24 -30.38 -12.06 8.73
N GLN A 25 -30.42 -13.17 9.46
CA GLN A 25 -30.15 -13.23 10.89
C GLN A 25 -28.69 -13.58 11.18
N ASP A 26 -28.13 -12.98 12.23
CA ASP A 26 -26.82 -13.40 12.73
C ASP A 26 -26.93 -14.72 13.49
N LEU A 27 -25.94 -15.58 13.29
CA LEU A 27 -25.78 -16.80 14.09
C LEU A 27 -25.29 -16.42 15.50
N PRO A 28 -25.49 -17.30 16.51
CA PRO A 28 -25.04 -17.04 17.87
C PRO A 28 -23.52 -17.00 18.02
N ASP A 29 -22.80 -17.60 17.09
CA ASP A 29 -21.33 -17.69 17.11
C ASP A 29 -20.72 -16.29 16.99
N THR A 30 -19.82 -15.96 17.93
CA THR A 30 -19.12 -14.66 17.98
C THR A 30 -17.71 -14.88 18.50
N VAL A 31 -16.69 -14.47 17.76
CA VAL A 31 -15.28 -14.60 18.12
C VAL A 31 -14.66 -13.22 18.28
N GLU A 32 -14.26 -12.88 19.50
CA GLU A 32 -13.63 -11.60 19.81
C GLU A 32 -12.11 -11.65 19.65
N GLY A 33 -11.48 -10.48 19.43
CA GLY A 33 -10.04 -10.34 19.39
C GLY A 33 -9.40 -10.97 18.15
N THR A 34 -10.12 -11.00 17.04
CA THR A 34 -9.59 -11.45 15.75
C THR A 34 -8.87 -10.32 15.02
N TYR A 35 -8.15 -10.68 13.95
CA TYR A 35 -7.47 -9.74 13.05
C TYR A 35 -7.94 -9.99 11.60
N TYR A 36 -7.30 -9.31 10.63
CA TYR A 36 -7.61 -9.52 9.21
C TYR A 36 -7.33 -10.98 8.79
N GLY A 37 -8.10 -11.44 7.84
CA GLY A 37 -7.94 -12.76 7.24
C GLY A 37 -8.81 -13.82 7.90
N LEU A 38 -9.61 -14.43 7.06
CA LEU A 38 -10.39 -15.62 7.38
C LEU A 38 -10.51 -16.48 6.12
N ALA A 39 -10.67 -17.78 6.29
CA ALA A 39 -10.93 -18.71 5.20
C ALA A 39 -11.97 -19.74 5.60
N TRP A 40 -12.95 -19.96 4.73
CA TRP A 40 -13.90 -21.07 4.86
C TRP A 40 -13.27 -22.38 4.36
N ALA A 41 -13.53 -23.46 5.04
CA ALA A 41 -13.33 -24.80 4.48
C ALA A 41 -14.50 -25.18 3.55
N ALA A 42 -14.31 -26.21 2.75
CA ALA A 42 -15.31 -26.68 1.79
C ALA A 42 -16.56 -27.30 2.43
N ASP A 43 -16.54 -27.56 3.74
CA ASP A 43 -17.70 -28.07 4.51
C ASP A 43 -18.73 -27.00 4.87
N ASN A 44 -18.47 -25.71 4.57
CA ASN A 44 -19.28 -24.55 4.93
C ASN A 44 -19.62 -24.43 6.44
N ARG A 45 -18.80 -25.02 7.29
CA ARG A 45 -18.95 -25.03 8.76
C ARG A 45 -17.67 -24.68 9.47
N THR A 46 -16.54 -25.03 8.91
CA THR A 46 -15.23 -24.79 9.50
C THR A 46 -14.67 -23.48 8.97
N VAL A 47 -14.24 -22.60 9.86
CA VAL A 47 -13.62 -21.31 9.53
C VAL A 47 -12.26 -21.23 10.19
N PHE A 48 -11.27 -20.84 9.40
CA PHE A 48 -9.95 -20.46 9.91
C PHE A 48 -9.89 -18.95 10.08
N TYR A 49 -9.41 -18.48 11.23
CA TYR A 49 -9.29 -17.07 11.54
C TYR A 49 -7.98 -16.77 12.26
N VAL A 50 -7.59 -15.50 12.27
CA VAL A 50 -6.30 -15.04 12.76
C VAL A 50 -6.48 -14.22 14.04
N ARG A 51 -5.58 -14.39 15.01
CA ARG A 51 -5.46 -13.55 16.20
C ARG A 51 -4.12 -12.81 16.22
N PRO A 52 -4.11 -11.52 16.62
CA PRO A 52 -2.89 -10.76 16.83
C PRO A 52 -2.37 -10.94 18.25
N ASP A 53 -1.08 -10.69 18.45
CA ASP A 53 -0.46 -10.49 19.76
C ASP A 53 -0.73 -9.07 20.31
N ASP A 54 -0.07 -8.73 21.43
CA ASP A 54 -0.22 -7.41 22.05
C ASP A 54 0.39 -6.28 21.19
N ALA A 55 1.41 -6.61 20.39
CA ALA A 55 2.00 -5.71 19.41
C ALA A 55 1.24 -5.67 18.06
N MET A 56 -0.01 -6.13 18.01
CA MET A 56 -0.88 -6.14 16.84
C MET A 56 -0.35 -6.99 15.66
N ARG A 57 0.59 -7.88 15.92
CA ARG A 57 1.11 -8.81 14.92
C ARG A 57 0.19 -10.03 14.78
N PRO A 58 -0.40 -10.34 13.63
CA PRO A 58 -1.16 -11.57 13.41
C PRO A 58 -0.20 -12.76 13.43
N TYR A 59 -0.28 -13.60 14.48
CA TYR A 59 0.69 -14.67 14.74
C TYR A 59 0.09 -16.04 15.00
N GLN A 60 -1.22 -16.10 15.26
CA GLN A 60 -1.91 -17.38 15.51
C GLN A 60 -3.00 -17.62 14.49
N LEU A 61 -3.04 -18.83 13.93
CA LEU A 61 -4.14 -19.36 13.13
C LEU A 61 -4.99 -20.28 14.01
N TRP A 62 -6.27 -19.98 14.11
CA TRP A 62 -7.27 -20.74 14.85
C TRP A 62 -8.30 -21.34 13.91
N ARG A 63 -8.93 -22.41 14.35
CA ARG A 63 -10.02 -23.09 13.65
C ARG A 63 -11.25 -23.13 14.53
N HIS A 64 -12.35 -22.55 14.03
CA HIS A 64 -13.69 -22.57 14.62
C HIS A 64 -14.63 -23.46 13.82
N VAL A 65 -15.51 -24.22 14.48
CA VAL A 65 -16.58 -24.99 13.85
C VAL A 65 -17.91 -24.36 14.26
N LEU A 66 -18.68 -23.84 13.32
CA LEU A 66 -19.96 -23.18 13.60
C LEU A 66 -20.89 -24.07 14.43
N GLY A 67 -21.45 -23.47 15.48
CA GLY A 67 -22.33 -24.12 16.43
C GLY A 67 -21.59 -24.78 17.62
N THR A 68 -20.26 -24.63 17.71
CA THR A 68 -19.50 -25.03 18.91
C THR A 68 -19.10 -23.79 19.74
N PRO A 69 -18.91 -23.92 21.06
CA PRO A 69 -18.37 -22.84 21.88
C PRO A 69 -16.96 -22.41 21.44
N VAL A 70 -16.65 -21.11 21.52
CA VAL A 70 -15.34 -20.54 21.12
C VAL A 70 -14.17 -21.06 21.97
N ASP A 71 -14.42 -21.52 23.19
CA ASP A 71 -13.43 -22.17 24.07
C ASP A 71 -13.05 -23.59 23.60
N GLU A 72 -13.78 -24.15 22.65
CA GLU A 72 -13.44 -25.39 21.95
C GLU A 72 -12.62 -25.16 20.66
N ASP A 73 -12.35 -23.91 20.30
CA ASP A 73 -11.55 -23.57 19.11
C ASP A 73 -10.13 -24.13 19.23
N VAL A 74 -9.60 -24.55 18.10
CA VAL A 74 -8.30 -25.22 18.03
C VAL A 74 -7.25 -24.25 17.49
N LEU A 75 -6.16 -24.04 18.25
CA LEU A 75 -4.96 -23.39 17.74
C LEU A 75 -4.30 -24.33 16.72
N VAL A 76 -4.27 -23.93 15.45
CA VAL A 76 -3.75 -24.72 14.32
C VAL A 76 -2.28 -24.44 14.08
N TYR A 77 -1.88 -23.18 14.19
CA TYR A 77 -0.50 -22.74 13.96
C TYR A 77 -0.19 -21.50 14.80
N GLN A 78 1.05 -21.42 15.28
CA GLN A 78 1.58 -20.22 15.92
C GLN A 78 2.94 -19.88 15.32
N GLU A 79 3.13 -18.61 14.97
CA GLU A 79 4.38 -18.05 14.48
C GLU A 79 5.14 -17.39 15.62
N ASP A 80 6.27 -17.95 15.99
CA ASP A 80 7.08 -17.45 17.11
C ASP A 80 8.12 -16.41 16.69
N ASP A 81 8.47 -16.34 15.39
CA ASP A 81 9.37 -15.30 14.86
C ASP A 81 8.59 -14.00 14.67
N GLU A 82 8.89 -13.02 15.51
CA GLU A 82 8.19 -11.73 15.55
C GLU A 82 8.33 -10.90 14.27
N ARG A 83 9.23 -11.27 13.36
CA ARG A 83 9.37 -10.63 12.05
C ARG A 83 8.29 -11.03 11.04
N PHE A 84 7.48 -12.06 11.35
CA PHE A 84 6.52 -12.61 10.38
C PHE A 84 5.08 -12.28 10.75
N PHE A 85 4.32 -11.88 9.74
CA PHE A 85 2.87 -11.82 9.73
C PHE A 85 2.27 -13.10 9.17
N LEU A 86 1.18 -13.54 9.78
CA LEU A 86 0.38 -14.67 9.35
C LEU A 86 -0.85 -14.18 8.58
N HIS A 87 -1.13 -14.80 7.46
CA HIS A 87 -2.35 -14.59 6.67
C HIS A 87 -2.94 -15.92 6.24
N VAL A 88 -4.28 -16.02 6.21
CA VAL A 88 -5.01 -17.19 5.74
C VAL A 88 -5.94 -16.83 4.58
N ALA A 89 -5.99 -17.66 3.55
CA ALA A 89 -6.86 -17.49 2.39
C ALA A 89 -7.32 -18.85 1.82
N LEU A 90 -8.43 -18.83 1.12
CA LEU A 90 -8.86 -19.96 0.27
C LEU A 90 -8.29 -19.74 -1.14
N SER A 91 -7.77 -20.81 -1.77
CA SER A 91 -7.39 -20.76 -3.19
C SER A 91 -8.60 -20.41 -4.05
N LYS A 92 -8.38 -19.79 -5.21
CA LYS A 92 -9.47 -19.44 -6.14
C LYS A 92 -10.20 -20.69 -6.68
N SER A 93 -9.51 -21.82 -6.76
CA SER A 93 -10.09 -23.11 -7.09
C SER A 93 -10.96 -23.72 -5.97
N GLU A 94 -11.00 -23.09 -4.79
CA GLU A 94 -11.67 -23.57 -3.57
C GLU A 94 -11.18 -24.94 -3.04
N GLN A 95 -10.04 -25.44 -3.55
CA GLN A 95 -9.53 -26.76 -3.18
C GLN A 95 -8.54 -26.72 -2.02
N TRP A 96 -7.91 -25.58 -1.76
CA TRP A 96 -6.85 -25.45 -0.77
C TRP A 96 -7.05 -24.25 0.13
N VAL A 97 -6.81 -24.43 1.42
CA VAL A 97 -6.61 -23.33 2.37
C VAL A 97 -5.11 -23.06 2.46
N PHE A 98 -4.72 -21.82 2.24
CA PHE A 98 -3.34 -21.34 2.31
C PHE A 98 -3.10 -20.61 3.62
N LEU A 99 -2.03 -20.97 4.32
CA LEU A 99 -1.44 -20.20 5.39
C LEU A 99 -0.15 -19.58 4.84
N GLN A 100 -0.10 -18.27 4.77
CA GLN A 100 1.05 -17.51 4.29
C GLN A 100 1.70 -16.77 5.45
N LEU A 101 3.01 -16.91 5.59
CA LEU A 101 3.84 -16.22 6.56
C LEU A 101 4.79 -15.29 5.82
N ASN A 102 4.77 -14.00 6.13
CA ASN A 102 5.56 -13.00 5.43
C ASN A 102 6.27 -12.07 6.40
N SER A 103 7.58 -11.91 6.22
CA SER A 103 8.30 -10.74 6.69
C SER A 103 8.40 -9.70 5.55
N LYS A 104 9.21 -8.67 5.71
CA LYS A 104 9.42 -7.67 4.62
C LYS A 104 10.21 -8.23 3.44
N VAL A 105 10.97 -9.32 3.62
CA VAL A 105 11.88 -9.85 2.60
C VAL A 105 11.91 -11.38 2.54
N THR A 106 11.04 -12.06 3.30
CA THR A 106 11.06 -13.52 3.39
C THR A 106 9.64 -14.06 3.51
N SER A 107 9.34 -15.16 2.82
CA SER A 107 8.02 -15.80 2.90
C SER A 107 8.12 -17.29 3.19
N GLU A 108 7.04 -17.84 3.72
CA GLU A 108 6.79 -19.28 3.85
C GLU A 108 5.29 -19.55 3.64
N ALA A 109 4.96 -20.58 2.90
CA ALA A 109 3.57 -20.98 2.68
C ALA A 109 3.31 -22.41 3.13
N TRP A 110 2.13 -22.61 3.72
CA TRP A 110 1.61 -23.89 4.14
C TRP A 110 0.24 -24.12 3.49
N VAL A 111 -0.10 -25.37 3.23
CA VAL A 111 -1.35 -25.74 2.54
C VAL A 111 -2.11 -26.81 3.28
N LEU A 112 -3.43 -26.71 3.24
CA LEU A 112 -4.37 -27.70 3.73
C LEU A 112 -5.45 -27.93 2.68
N ALA A 113 -5.80 -29.18 2.39
CA ALA A 113 -6.93 -29.49 1.51
C ALA A 113 -8.24 -28.97 2.12
N ALA A 114 -8.97 -28.11 1.42
CA ALA A 114 -10.17 -27.43 1.95
C ALA A 114 -11.30 -28.41 2.35
N HIS A 115 -11.34 -29.61 1.73
CA HIS A 115 -12.30 -30.67 2.05
C HIS A 115 -11.90 -31.53 3.25
N SER A 116 -10.71 -31.35 3.81
CA SER A 116 -10.19 -32.07 4.97
C SER A 116 -9.76 -31.10 6.09
N PRO A 117 -10.64 -30.20 6.58
CA PRO A 117 -10.27 -29.06 7.44
C PRO A 117 -9.73 -29.47 8.81
N LEU A 118 -9.88 -30.72 9.21
CA LEU A 118 -9.40 -31.25 10.49
C LEU A 118 -7.98 -31.84 10.43
N GLU A 119 -7.41 -31.97 9.23
CA GLU A 119 -6.03 -32.40 9.03
C GLU A 119 -5.03 -31.27 9.35
N ASN A 120 -3.74 -31.59 9.28
CA ASN A 120 -2.66 -30.63 9.51
C ASN A 120 -2.24 -29.93 8.22
N PHE A 121 -1.90 -28.66 8.34
CA PHE A 121 -1.20 -27.95 7.28
C PHE A 121 0.17 -28.58 7.01
N ARG A 122 0.62 -28.55 5.75
CA ARG A 122 1.96 -28.95 5.33
C ARG A 122 2.69 -27.80 4.66
N VAL A 123 3.98 -27.63 4.93
CA VAL A 123 4.80 -26.60 4.30
C VAL A 123 4.97 -26.89 2.80
N VAL A 124 4.94 -25.84 1.98
CA VAL A 124 5.26 -25.90 0.55
C VAL A 124 6.77 -25.89 0.36
N GLU A 125 7.44 -24.87 0.87
CA GLU A 125 8.89 -24.78 0.95
C GLU A 125 9.26 -24.03 2.23
N PRO A 126 10.17 -24.55 3.07
CA PRO A 126 10.63 -23.85 4.26
C PRO A 126 11.28 -22.50 3.92
N ARG A 127 11.06 -21.51 4.79
CA ARG A 127 11.60 -20.17 4.61
C ARG A 127 13.12 -20.16 4.49
N GLN A 128 13.61 -19.31 3.59
CA GLN A 128 15.01 -18.97 3.45
C GLN A 128 15.13 -17.45 3.46
N GLN A 129 15.99 -16.89 4.31
CA GLN A 129 16.16 -15.43 4.41
C GLN A 129 16.40 -14.79 3.04
N GLY A 130 15.61 -13.78 2.70
CA GLY A 130 15.65 -13.04 1.44
C GLY A 130 14.93 -13.73 0.27
N VAL A 131 14.33 -14.90 0.48
CA VAL A 131 13.48 -15.56 -0.51
C VAL A 131 12.02 -15.29 -0.19
N GLU A 132 11.36 -14.66 -1.12
CA GLU A 132 9.92 -14.36 -1.09
C GLU A 132 9.20 -15.26 -2.08
N TYR A 133 8.04 -15.80 -1.69
CA TYR A 133 7.16 -16.49 -2.62
C TYR A 133 5.71 -16.45 -2.16
N SER A 134 4.81 -16.42 -3.13
CA SER A 134 3.36 -16.61 -2.94
C SER A 134 2.87 -17.74 -3.83
N ILE A 135 1.74 -18.35 -3.44
CA ILE A 135 1.22 -19.53 -4.13
C ILE A 135 -0.22 -19.33 -4.56
N GLU A 136 -0.59 -19.97 -5.67
CA GLU A 136 -1.97 -20.17 -6.10
C GLU A 136 -2.12 -21.60 -6.69
N HIS A 137 -3.34 -22.08 -6.80
CA HIS A 137 -3.61 -23.46 -7.23
C HIS A 137 -4.24 -23.52 -8.62
N HIS A 138 -3.72 -24.43 -9.47
CA HIS A 138 -4.31 -24.77 -10.76
C HIS A 138 -4.14 -26.27 -11.07
N SER A 139 -5.25 -27.01 -11.13
CA SER A 139 -5.25 -28.45 -11.43
C SER A 139 -4.35 -29.27 -10.49
N ASP A 140 -3.31 -29.92 -11.01
CA ASP A 140 -2.35 -30.72 -10.22
C ASP A 140 -1.11 -29.90 -9.78
N TRP A 141 -1.13 -28.56 -9.92
CA TRP A 141 0.02 -27.70 -9.71
C TRP A 141 -0.26 -26.56 -8.73
N PHE A 142 0.74 -26.23 -7.92
CA PHE A 142 0.85 -24.90 -7.36
C PHE A 142 1.64 -24.01 -8.31
N LEU A 143 1.12 -22.83 -8.58
CA LEU A 143 1.77 -21.73 -9.29
C LEU A 143 2.40 -20.81 -8.25
N ILE A 144 3.69 -20.54 -8.40
CA ILE A 144 4.50 -19.91 -7.37
C ILE A 144 5.21 -18.69 -7.97
N VAL A 145 4.85 -17.51 -7.50
CA VAL A 145 5.57 -16.26 -7.80
C VAL A 145 6.71 -16.12 -6.81
N THR A 146 7.95 -15.97 -7.27
CA THR A 146 9.12 -15.95 -6.37
C THR A 146 10.28 -15.13 -6.91
N ASN A 147 11.10 -14.58 -5.98
CA ASN A 147 12.40 -13.97 -6.27
C ASN A 147 13.58 -14.96 -6.13
N ALA A 148 13.32 -16.23 -5.92
CA ALA A 148 14.35 -17.27 -5.78
C ALA A 148 15.29 -17.30 -7.00
N ASP A 149 16.53 -17.82 -6.78
CA ASP A 149 17.55 -17.97 -7.81
C ASP A 149 17.98 -16.65 -8.46
N GLY A 150 17.93 -15.55 -7.70
CA GLY A 150 18.31 -14.21 -8.17
C GLY A 150 17.27 -13.53 -9.07
N ALA A 151 16.02 -14.00 -9.04
CA ALA A 151 14.92 -13.39 -9.79
C ALA A 151 14.46 -12.10 -9.11
N GLU A 152 15.26 -11.04 -9.11
CA GLU A 152 15.03 -9.77 -8.40
C GLU A 152 13.63 -9.19 -8.69
N ASN A 153 13.17 -9.21 -9.94
CA ASN A 153 11.84 -8.75 -10.36
C ASN A 153 10.80 -9.86 -10.39
N PHE A 154 11.03 -10.93 -9.65
CA PHE A 154 10.21 -12.13 -9.55
C PHE A 154 10.05 -12.90 -10.87
N LYS A 155 9.77 -14.17 -10.73
CA LYS A 155 9.43 -15.11 -11.81
C LYS A 155 8.23 -15.97 -11.38
N LEU A 156 7.57 -16.61 -12.32
CA LEU A 156 6.55 -17.61 -12.05
C LEU A 156 7.11 -19.01 -12.30
N VAL A 157 7.04 -19.85 -11.30
CA VAL A 157 7.32 -21.27 -11.39
C VAL A 157 6.08 -22.09 -11.06
N ARG A 158 6.11 -23.40 -11.33
CA ARG A 158 5.09 -24.34 -10.88
C ARG A 158 5.74 -25.55 -10.20
N ALA A 159 4.98 -26.19 -9.32
CA ALA A 159 5.38 -27.45 -8.69
C ALA A 159 4.16 -28.37 -8.50
N PRO A 160 4.32 -29.72 -8.56
CA PRO A 160 3.21 -30.64 -8.31
C PRO A 160 2.63 -30.44 -6.90
N VAL A 161 1.29 -30.47 -6.74
CA VAL A 161 0.65 -30.38 -5.42
C VAL A 161 1.12 -31.46 -4.45
N THR A 162 1.56 -32.62 -4.96
CA THR A 162 2.03 -33.76 -4.16
C THR A 162 3.46 -33.60 -3.65
N ALA A 163 4.29 -32.77 -4.32
CA ALA A 163 5.69 -32.52 -3.99
C ALA A 163 6.06 -31.06 -4.33
N PRO A 164 5.54 -30.07 -3.57
CA PRO A 164 5.62 -28.66 -3.96
C PRO A 164 6.97 -27.98 -3.67
N GLY A 165 7.92 -28.68 -3.06
CA GLY A 165 9.21 -28.13 -2.66
C GLY A 165 10.06 -27.65 -3.83
N ARG A 166 10.99 -26.73 -3.55
CA ARG A 166 11.83 -26.01 -4.53
C ARG A 166 12.58 -26.91 -5.51
N ALA A 167 12.91 -28.14 -5.13
CA ALA A 167 13.57 -29.09 -6.03
C ALA A 167 12.72 -29.48 -7.25
N GLN A 168 11.40 -29.22 -7.20
CA GLN A 168 10.44 -29.51 -8.26
C GLN A 168 9.95 -28.24 -8.99
N TRP A 169 10.54 -27.08 -8.71
CA TRP A 169 10.11 -25.82 -9.33
C TRP A 169 10.56 -25.76 -10.79
N GLU A 170 9.59 -25.58 -11.69
CA GLU A 170 9.78 -25.41 -13.12
C GLU A 170 9.33 -24.02 -13.57
N ASP A 171 10.14 -23.32 -14.36
CA ASP A 171 9.79 -21.97 -14.85
C ASP A 171 8.57 -22.00 -15.79
N VAL A 172 7.56 -21.18 -15.50
CA VAL A 172 6.39 -20.90 -16.37
C VAL A 172 6.55 -19.54 -17.05
N VAL A 173 6.95 -18.52 -16.28
CA VAL A 173 7.34 -17.20 -16.79
C VAL A 173 8.70 -16.87 -16.17
N PRO A 174 9.77 -16.90 -16.97
CA PRO A 174 11.12 -16.65 -16.48
C PRO A 174 11.30 -15.18 -16.06
N LEU A 175 12.33 -14.89 -15.28
CA LEU A 175 12.74 -13.55 -14.93
C LEU A 175 12.88 -12.66 -16.17
N ARG A 176 12.32 -11.45 -16.08
CA ARG A 176 12.49 -10.36 -17.05
C ARG A 176 13.07 -9.16 -16.32
N PRO A 177 14.26 -8.68 -16.71
CA PRO A 177 14.94 -7.58 -15.98
C PRO A 177 14.13 -6.28 -15.92
N ASP A 178 13.40 -5.98 -17.00
CA ASP A 178 12.66 -4.71 -17.15
C ASP A 178 11.18 -4.81 -16.77
N VAL A 179 10.73 -5.98 -16.29
CA VAL A 179 9.35 -6.23 -15.93
C VAL A 179 9.28 -6.93 -14.59
N LYS A 180 8.72 -6.27 -13.59
CA LYS A 180 8.41 -6.91 -12.31
C LYS A 180 7.10 -7.68 -12.41
N LEU A 181 7.09 -8.91 -11.93
CA LEU A 181 5.88 -9.70 -11.73
C LEU A 181 5.36 -9.42 -10.31
N ASP A 182 4.30 -8.61 -10.20
CA ASP A 182 3.70 -8.24 -8.91
C ASP A 182 2.82 -9.36 -8.33
N GLY A 183 2.28 -10.25 -9.17
CA GLY A 183 1.42 -11.34 -8.75
C GLY A 183 0.68 -11.97 -9.91
N ILE A 184 -0.17 -12.93 -9.59
CA ILE A 184 -0.99 -13.67 -10.57
C ILE A 184 -2.45 -13.75 -10.12
N GLU A 185 -3.34 -13.99 -11.09
CA GLU A 185 -4.71 -14.42 -10.85
C GLU A 185 -5.04 -15.60 -11.77
N VAL A 186 -5.56 -16.68 -11.20
CA VAL A 186 -5.68 -17.97 -11.88
C VAL A 186 -7.15 -18.27 -12.18
N PHE A 187 -7.42 -18.69 -13.40
CA PHE A 187 -8.70 -19.20 -13.89
C PHE A 187 -8.49 -20.60 -14.49
N ALA A 188 -9.54 -21.35 -14.77
CA ALA A 188 -9.42 -22.70 -15.29
C ALA A 188 -8.62 -22.80 -16.60
N ARG A 189 -8.80 -21.83 -17.53
CA ARG A 189 -8.13 -21.80 -18.83
C ARG A 189 -7.12 -20.68 -19.00
N TRP A 190 -7.09 -19.73 -18.04
CA TRP A 190 -6.35 -18.48 -18.18
C TRP A 190 -5.52 -18.17 -16.94
N LEU A 191 -4.40 -17.52 -17.18
CA LEU A 191 -3.52 -16.95 -16.17
C LEU A 191 -3.38 -15.46 -16.44
N VAL A 192 -3.80 -14.64 -15.49
CA VAL A 192 -3.59 -13.20 -15.50
C VAL A 192 -2.30 -12.91 -14.72
N LEU A 193 -1.39 -12.18 -15.36
CA LEU A 193 -0.15 -11.72 -14.76
C LEU A 193 -0.29 -10.22 -14.46
N TRP A 194 -0.12 -9.87 -13.20
CA TRP A 194 0.00 -8.50 -12.76
C TRP A 194 1.46 -8.09 -12.89
N GLU A 195 1.74 -7.17 -13.77
CA GLU A 195 3.10 -6.79 -14.11
C GLU A 195 3.31 -5.29 -13.90
N ARG A 196 4.56 -4.92 -13.71
CA ARG A 196 4.99 -3.53 -13.69
C ARG A 196 6.14 -3.32 -14.68
N ALA A 197 5.99 -2.35 -15.56
CA ALA A 197 7.01 -1.97 -16.53
C ALA A 197 6.97 -0.45 -16.75
N GLU A 198 8.13 0.17 -16.89
CA GLU A 198 8.27 1.62 -17.10
C GLU A 198 7.54 2.48 -16.05
N GLY A 199 7.42 1.97 -14.82
CA GLY A 199 6.73 2.62 -13.71
C GLY A 199 5.21 2.58 -13.78
N LEU A 200 4.61 1.74 -14.64
CA LEU A 200 3.17 1.57 -14.78
C LEU A 200 2.77 0.12 -14.53
N ARG A 201 1.65 -0.05 -13.86
CA ARG A 201 1.03 -1.36 -13.67
C ARG A 201 0.28 -1.77 -14.93
N ARG A 202 0.46 -3.02 -15.38
CA ARG A 202 -0.19 -3.56 -16.56
C ARG A 202 -0.71 -4.97 -16.33
N ILE A 203 -1.59 -5.41 -17.22
CA ILE A 203 -2.19 -6.74 -17.21
C ILE A 203 -1.67 -7.51 -18.43
N ALA A 204 -1.12 -8.71 -18.21
CA ALA A 204 -0.88 -9.68 -19.26
C ALA A 204 -1.77 -10.90 -19.04
N VAL A 205 -2.37 -11.41 -20.10
CA VAL A 205 -3.23 -12.61 -20.08
C VAL A 205 -2.57 -13.72 -20.86
N ARG A 206 -2.41 -14.88 -20.22
CA ARG A 206 -1.79 -16.07 -20.81
C ARG A 206 -2.81 -17.22 -20.86
N SER A 207 -2.91 -17.89 -21.98
CA SER A 207 -3.68 -19.13 -22.14
C SER A 207 -2.89 -20.32 -21.59
N PHE A 208 -3.51 -21.16 -20.77
CA PHE A 208 -2.93 -22.44 -20.37
C PHE A 208 -2.90 -23.44 -21.52
N ASP A 209 -3.86 -23.38 -22.45
CA ASP A 209 -3.99 -24.30 -23.57
C ASP A 209 -2.90 -24.09 -24.63
N SER A 210 -2.69 -22.84 -25.07
CA SER A 210 -1.73 -22.52 -26.14
C SER A 210 -0.39 -22.00 -25.63
N GLY A 211 -0.35 -21.46 -24.41
CA GLY A 211 0.81 -20.76 -23.86
C GLY A 211 0.98 -19.34 -24.40
N ASP A 212 0.10 -18.86 -25.29
CA ASP A 212 0.14 -17.51 -25.83
C ASP A 212 -0.15 -16.48 -24.75
N THR A 213 0.57 -15.36 -24.82
CA THR A 213 0.42 -14.24 -23.88
C THR A 213 0.17 -12.95 -24.64
N HIS A 214 -0.75 -12.11 -24.15
CA HIS A 214 -0.98 -10.76 -24.69
C HIS A 214 -1.15 -9.75 -23.58
N ILE A 215 -0.87 -8.49 -23.88
CA ILE A 215 -1.08 -7.36 -22.95
C ILE A 215 -2.48 -6.79 -23.18
N VAL A 216 -3.17 -6.43 -22.10
CA VAL A 216 -4.42 -5.68 -22.13
C VAL A 216 -4.09 -4.19 -22.24
N GLU A 217 -4.19 -3.67 -23.48
CA GLU A 217 -3.83 -2.28 -23.79
C GLU A 217 -4.73 -1.27 -23.06
N GLN A 218 -4.15 -0.15 -22.62
CA GLN A 218 -4.84 0.92 -21.91
C GLN A 218 -4.85 2.23 -22.72
N PRO A 219 -5.92 3.06 -22.57
CA PRO A 219 -6.09 4.22 -23.45
C PRO A 219 -5.21 5.44 -23.13
N GLU A 220 -4.68 5.53 -21.92
CA GLU A 220 -3.89 6.67 -21.47
C GLU A 220 -2.44 6.27 -21.15
N SER A 221 -1.52 7.23 -21.21
CA SER A 221 -0.09 7.01 -20.90
C SER A 221 0.25 7.09 -19.41
N VAL A 222 -0.66 7.63 -18.59
CA VAL A 222 -0.54 7.70 -17.14
C VAL A 222 -1.83 7.15 -16.54
N TYR A 223 -1.78 5.93 -16.07
CA TYR A 223 -2.95 5.19 -15.56
C TYR A 223 -2.55 4.18 -14.49
N THR A 224 -3.54 3.58 -13.88
CA THR A 224 -3.38 2.36 -13.10
C THR A 224 -4.52 1.38 -13.36
N VAL A 225 -4.22 0.09 -13.20
CA VAL A 225 -5.17 -1.02 -13.25
C VAL A 225 -5.07 -1.86 -12.00
N SER A 226 -6.18 -2.40 -11.55
CA SER A 226 -6.23 -3.33 -10.41
C SER A 226 -7.28 -4.41 -10.63
N GLY A 227 -7.11 -5.56 -9.97
CA GLY A 227 -8.15 -6.59 -9.93
C GLY A 227 -9.45 -6.06 -9.31
N ASP A 228 -10.54 -6.65 -9.72
CA ASP A 228 -11.85 -6.48 -9.11
C ASP A 228 -12.40 -7.85 -8.67
N ALA A 229 -13.67 -7.96 -8.33
CA ALA A 229 -14.25 -9.23 -7.88
C ALA A 229 -14.29 -10.27 -9.01
N ASN A 230 -13.42 -11.26 -8.95
CA ASN A 230 -13.29 -12.39 -9.87
C ASN A 230 -13.46 -13.70 -9.09
N LEU A 231 -14.66 -13.97 -8.62
CA LEU A 231 -14.92 -15.14 -7.76
C LEU A 231 -14.96 -16.45 -8.54
N GLU A 232 -15.42 -16.39 -9.79
CA GLU A 232 -15.58 -17.56 -10.63
C GLU A 232 -14.23 -18.06 -11.15
N PHE A 233 -13.94 -19.36 -10.94
CA PHE A 233 -12.75 -20.01 -11.48
C PHE A 233 -12.95 -20.43 -12.94
N GLU A 234 -14.12 -21.02 -13.24
CA GLU A 234 -14.52 -21.53 -14.55
C GLU A 234 -15.16 -20.42 -15.41
N THR A 235 -14.36 -19.44 -15.84
CA THR A 235 -14.82 -18.32 -16.66
C THR A 235 -13.76 -17.85 -17.65
N ASP A 236 -14.19 -17.30 -18.79
CA ASP A 236 -13.34 -16.57 -19.73
C ASP A 236 -13.38 -15.05 -19.48
N ALA A 237 -14.25 -14.58 -18.56
CA ALA A 237 -14.35 -13.16 -18.20
C ALA A 237 -13.42 -12.81 -17.03
N PHE A 238 -12.58 -11.80 -17.24
CA PHE A 238 -11.71 -11.23 -16.23
C PHE A 238 -12.16 -9.81 -15.89
N ARG A 239 -12.51 -9.58 -14.65
CA ARG A 239 -12.93 -8.26 -14.17
C ARG A 239 -11.76 -7.48 -13.62
N PHE A 240 -11.58 -6.26 -14.10
CA PHE A 240 -10.57 -5.35 -13.60
C PHE A 240 -11.11 -3.92 -13.50
N SER A 241 -10.51 -3.11 -12.67
CA SER A 241 -10.75 -1.68 -12.63
C SER A 241 -9.59 -0.91 -13.24
N TYR A 242 -9.93 0.13 -13.98
CA TYR A 242 -9.05 1.09 -14.61
C TYR A 242 -9.34 2.48 -14.07
N GLN A 243 -8.31 3.26 -13.86
CA GLN A 243 -8.42 4.69 -13.58
C GLN A 243 -7.13 5.43 -13.94
N SER A 244 -7.23 6.75 -14.03
CA SER A 244 -6.08 7.64 -14.18
C SER A 244 -6.26 8.87 -13.29
N LEU A 245 -5.37 9.84 -13.38
CA LEU A 245 -5.55 11.13 -12.69
C LEU A 245 -6.79 11.91 -13.20
N VAL A 246 -7.29 11.57 -14.40
CA VAL A 246 -8.44 12.23 -15.03
C VAL A 246 -9.60 11.30 -15.36
N THR A 247 -9.39 10.00 -15.43
CA THR A 247 -10.47 9.03 -15.66
C THR A 247 -10.94 8.42 -14.36
N PRO A 248 -12.22 8.61 -13.96
CA PRO A 248 -12.80 7.99 -12.77
C PRO A 248 -12.69 6.47 -12.81
N ARG A 249 -12.61 5.84 -11.63
CA ARG A 249 -12.57 4.39 -11.52
C ARG A 249 -13.67 3.75 -12.36
N SER A 250 -13.26 2.94 -13.30
CA SER A 250 -14.09 2.27 -14.30
C SER A 250 -13.86 0.76 -14.20
N VAL A 251 -14.93 0.01 -14.01
CA VAL A 251 -14.90 -1.46 -13.90
C VAL A 251 -15.25 -2.04 -15.26
N TYR A 252 -14.39 -2.94 -15.73
CA TYR A 252 -14.55 -3.63 -17.01
C TYR A 252 -14.59 -5.14 -16.80
N ASP A 253 -15.43 -5.83 -17.59
CA ASP A 253 -15.24 -7.23 -17.91
C ASP A 253 -14.46 -7.33 -19.22
N TYR A 254 -13.44 -8.17 -19.19
CA TYR A 254 -12.55 -8.45 -20.31
C TYR A 254 -12.68 -9.92 -20.69
N ASP A 255 -13.12 -10.20 -21.89
CA ASP A 255 -13.13 -11.56 -22.43
C ASP A 255 -11.71 -11.95 -22.83
N MET A 256 -11.11 -12.89 -22.11
CA MET A 256 -9.72 -13.31 -22.29
C MET A 256 -9.50 -14.06 -23.60
N GLN A 257 -10.56 -14.61 -24.20
CA GLN A 257 -10.52 -15.32 -25.47
C GLN A 257 -10.66 -14.38 -26.68
N THR A 258 -11.70 -13.52 -26.68
CA THR A 258 -11.96 -12.59 -27.80
C THR A 258 -11.16 -11.31 -27.70
N ARG A 259 -10.70 -10.94 -26.51
CA ARG A 259 -10.01 -9.69 -26.12
C ARG A 259 -10.92 -8.46 -26.16
N ASP A 260 -12.22 -8.65 -26.21
CA ASP A 260 -13.18 -7.57 -26.07
C ASP A 260 -13.31 -7.13 -24.62
N ARG A 261 -13.60 -5.86 -24.39
CA ARG A 261 -13.89 -5.35 -23.05
C ARG A 261 -15.21 -4.60 -23.02
N GLU A 262 -15.97 -4.83 -21.97
CA GLU A 262 -17.22 -4.17 -21.69
C GLU A 262 -17.10 -3.30 -20.44
N LEU A 263 -17.49 -2.02 -20.53
CA LEU A 263 -17.59 -1.13 -19.37
C LEU A 263 -18.83 -1.47 -18.57
N LEU A 264 -18.66 -2.01 -17.37
CA LEU A 264 -19.78 -2.33 -16.48
C LEU A 264 -20.23 -1.12 -15.65
N LYS A 265 -19.26 -0.36 -15.14
CA LYS A 265 -19.53 0.76 -14.25
C LYS A 265 -18.40 1.76 -14.26
N GLN A 266 -18.74 3.03 -14.32
CA GLN A 266 -17.81 4.12 -14.03
C GLN A 266 -18.29 4.87 -12.80
N GLN A 267 -17.38 5.23 -11.90
CA GLN A 267 -17.70 6.00 -10.71
C GLN A 267 -18.28 7.36 -11.12
N PRO A 268 -19.50 7.70 -10.70
CA PRO A 268 -20.09 9.00 -11.00
C PRO A 268 -19.37 10.11 -10.22
N VAL A 269 -19.18 11.24 -10.91
CA VAL A 269 -18.67 12.47 -10.28
C VAL A 269 -19.85 13.43 -10.11
N LEU A 270 -20.23 13.66 -8.85
CA LEU A 270 -21.35 14.55 -8.51
C LEU A 270 -21.02 16.00 -8.87
N GLY A 271 -22.01 16.72 -9.38
CA GLY A 271 -21.86 18.11 -9.81
C GLY A 271 -21.39 18.28 -11.26
N GLY A 272 -21.13 17.17 -11.96
CA GLY A 272 -20.65 17.16 -13.34
C GLY A 272 -19.14 17.15 -13.43
N TYR A 273 -18.63 16.45 -14.44
CA TYR A 273 -17.21 16.30 -14.72
C TYR A 273 -16.95 16.17 -16.22
N ASP A 274 -15.95 16.87 -16.70
CA ASP A 274 -15.50 16.78 -18.07
C ASP A 274 -13.98 16.53 -18.09
N PRO A 275 -13.53 15.30 -18.36
CA PRO A 275 -12.12 14.95 -18.36
C PRO A 275 -11.31 15.73 -19.42
N SER A 276 -11.97 16.22 -20.47
CA SER A 276 -11.31 16.98 -21.52
C SER A 276 -10.73 18.33 -21.05
N LYS A 277 -11.15 18.80 -19.88
CA LYS A 277 -10.65 20.04 -19.25
C LYS A 277 -9.30 19.89 -18.54
N TYR A 278 -8.82 18.67 -18.39
CA TYR A 278 -7.56 18.38 -17.69
C TYR A 278 -6.59 17.66 -18.60
N GLU A 279 -5.33 17.69 -18.25
CA GLU A 279 -4.27 16.99 -18.97
C GLU A 279 -3.27 16.39 -18.00
N THR A 280 -2.70 15.25 -18.38
CA THR A 280 -1.75 14.48 -17.57
C THR A 280 -0.41 14.36 -18.27
N PHE A 281 0.65 14.29 -17.46
CA PHE A 281 2.01 14.22 -17.96
C PHE A 281 2.82 13.20 -17.16
N ARG A 282 3.74 12.54 -17.86
CA ARG A 282 4.87 11.85 -17.24
C ARG A 282 6.07 12.78 -17.30
N VAL A 283 6.57 13.19 -16.15
CA VAL A 283 7.72 14.10 -16.02
C VAL A 283 8.83 13.35 -15.27
N TRP A 284 10.07 13.69 -15.52
CA TRP A 284 11.23 13.08 -14.89
C TRP A 284 12.05 14.14 -14.15
N ALA A 285 12.39 13.88 -12.90
CA ALA A 285 13.39 14.60 -12.14
C ALA A 285 14.71 13.83 -12.16
N THR A 286 15.83 14.51 -11.94
CA THR A 286 17.14 13.85 -11.84
C THR A 286 17.66 14.03 -10.42
N ALA A 287 17.78 12.95 -9.69
CA ALA A 287 18.33 12.93 -8.34
C ALA A 287 19.84 13.27 -8.35
N PRO A 288 20.43 13.69 -7.22
CA PRO A 288 21.86 14.06 -7.15
C PRO A 288 22.83 12.96 -7.56
N ASP A 289 22.45 11.70 -7.46
CA ASP A 289 23.22 10.52 -7.90
C ASP A 289 23.01 10.16 -9.39
N GLY A 290 22.25 10.99 -10.13
CA GLY A 290 21.98 10.81 -11.54
C GLY A 290 20.79 9.90 -11.87
N VAL A 291 20.10 9.36 -10.87
CA VAL A 291 18.91 8.52 -11.07
C VAL A 291 17.74 9.37 -11.56
N HIS A 292 17.01 8.88 -12.57
CA HIS A 292 15.81 9.54 -13.08
C HIS A 292 14.57 9.10 -12.31
N VAL A 293 13.95 10.03 -11.60
CA VAL A 293 12.78 9.80 -10.76
C VAL A 293 11.52 10.17 -11.54
N PRO A 294 10.59 9.22 -11.77
CA PRO A 294 9.36 9.51 -12.48
C PRO A 294 8.37 10.28 -11.62
N MET A 295 7.59 11.15 -12.27
CA MET A 295 6.51 11.91 -11.68
C MET A 295 5.25 11.81 -12.55
N SER A 296 4.09 11.64 -11.93
CA SER A 296 2.78 11.73 -12.60
C SER A 296 2.15 13.07 -12.25
N VAL A 297 1.85 13.89 -13.25
CA VAL A 297 1.37 15.27 -13.05
C VAL A 297 0.02 15.45 -13.74
N VAL A 298 -0.89 16.21 -13.10
CA VAL A 298 -2.16 16.62 -13.67
C VAL A 298 -2.46 18.08 -13.34
N HIS A 299 -3.00 18.78 -14.30
CA HIS A 299 -3.54 20.12 -14.11
C HIS A 299 -4.67 20.44 -15.12
N ARG A 300 -5.33 21.56 -14.94
CA ARG A 300 -6.33 22.05 -15.87
C ARG A 300 -5.68 22.51 -17.17
N LYS A 301 -6.26 22.14 -18.32
CA LYS A 301 -5.76 22.57 -19.65
C LYS A 301 -5.71 24.07 -19.77
N GLY A 302 -4.65 24.53 -20.42
CA GLY A 302 -4.41 25.95 -20.67
C GLY A 302 -3.83 26.70 -19.47
N LEU A 303 -3.42 26.00 -18.42
CA LEU A 303 -2.69 26.60 -17.32
C LEU A 303 -1.32 27.11 -17.81
N ALA A 304 -1.01 28.37 -17.53
CA ALA A 304 0.31 28.92 -17.88
C ALA A 304 1.38 28.37 -16.93
N LEU A 305 2.45 27.81 -17.46
CA LEU A 305 3.60 27.36 -16.67
C LEU A 305 4.59 28.52 -16.51
N ASP A 306 4.23 29.48 -15.66
CA ASP A 306 5.01 30.70 -15.43
C ASP A 306 5.63 30.77 -14.01
N GLY A 307 5.44 29.74 -13.20
CA GLY A 307 5.95 29.61 -11.85
C GLY A 307 4.98 30.15 -10.78
N SER A 308 3.81 30.66 -11.15
CA SER A 308 2.84 31.23 -10.21
C SER A 308 1.79 30.23 -9.70
N ASN A 309 1.75 29.01 -10.27
CA ASN A 309 0.68 28.07 -9.94
C ASN A 309 0.88 27.42 -8.56
N PRO A 310 -0.15 27.40 -7.72
CA PRO A 310 -0.13 26.58 -6.52
C PRO A 310 0.01 25.11 -6.91
N THR A 311 0.89 24.39 -6.20
CA THR A 311 1.19 23.00 -6.55
C THR A 311 1.19 22.13 -5.31
N LEU A 312 0.56 20.96 -5.41
CA LEU A 312 0.60 19.91 -4.42
C LEU A 312 1.46 18.77 -4.94
N LEU A 313 2.61 18.53 -4.30
CA LEU A 313 3.46 17.36 -4.55
C LEU A 313 3.23 16.32 -3.46
N TYR A 314 2.83 15.12 -3.86
CA TYR A 314 2.58 13.98 -2.99
C TYR A 314 3.69 12.93 -3.12
N GLY A 315 4.04 12.24 -2.02
CA GLY A 315 4.95 11.10 -2.03
C GLY A 315 4.83 10.20 -0.80
N TYR A 316 5.41 8.99 -0.91
CA TYR A 316 5.42 7.99 0.14
C TYR A 316 6.81 7.36 0.33
N GLY A 317 7.24 6.47 -0.57
CA GLY A 317 8.61 5.99 -0.69
C GLY A 317 9.07 4.98 0.35
N SER A 318 8.23 4.04 0.78
CA SER A 318 8.59 2.98 1.72
C SER A 318 7.82 1.68 1.43
N TYR A 319 8.32 0.55 1.94
CA TYR A 319 7.67 -0.77 1.91
C TYR A 319 7.36 -1.32 0.52
N GLU A 320 8.08 -0.87 -0.52
CA GLU A 320 7.78 -1.20 -1.92
C GLU A 320 6.38 -0.71 -2.39
N ILE A 321 5.70 0.12 -1.58
CA ILE A 321 4.36 0.63 -1.93
C ILE A 321 4.47 1.62 -3.08
N SER A 322 3.85 1.27 -4.20
CA SER A 322 3.72 2.15 -5.37
C SER A 322 2.55 3.10 -5.19
N ILE A 323 2.79 4.39 -5.38
CA ILE A 323 1.72 5.39 -5.38
C ILE A 323 1.14 5.50 -6.78
N GLU A 324 -0.04 4.94 -6.94
CA GLU A 324 -0.71 4.85 -8.23
C GLU A 324 -1.42 6.18 -8.61
N PRO A 325 -1.44 6.54 -9.92
CA PRO A 325 -2.09 7.76 -10.41
C PRO A 325 -3.61 7.60 -10.46
N THR A 326 -4.24 7.53 -9.28
CA THR A 326 -5.67 7.30 -9.11
C THR A 326 -6.50 8.57 -9.28
N PHE A 327 -7.75 8.42 -9.71
CA PHE A 327 -8.74 9.50 -9.75
C PHE A 327 -9.19 9.91 -8.33
N SER A 328 -9.40 11.21 -8.15
CA SER A 328 -10.03 11.74 -6.95
C SER A 328 -10.98 12.88 -7.30
N SER A 329 -12.27 12.70 -7.00
CA SER A 329 -13.26 13.77 -7.16
C SER A 329 -13.01 14.97 -6.23
N LEU A 330 -12.40 14.74 -5.08
CA LEU A 330 -12.03 15.81 -4.13
C LEU A 330 -10.90 16.68 -4.71
N ARG A 331 -9.93 16.07 -5.39
CA ARG A 331 -8.83 16.77 -6.05
C ARG A 331 -9.29 17.76 -7.11
N LEU A 332 -10.44 17.54 -7.75
CA LEU A 332 -11.01 18.49 -8.71
C LEU A 332 -11.19 19.89 -8.09
N SER A 333 -11.51 19.95 -6.80
CA SER A 333 -11.60 21.23 -6.08
C SER A 333 -10.30 22.03 -6.12
N LEU A 334 -9.14 21.37 -6.05
CA LEU A 334 -7.83 22.03 -6.17
C LEU A 334 -7.52 22.35 -7.65
N LEU A 335 -7.73 21.38 -8.56
CA LEU A 335 -7.43 21.56 -9.99
C LEU A 335 -8.26 22.71 -10.60
N ASP A 336 -9.54 22.84 -10.23
CA ASP A 336 -10.41 23.91 -10.70
C ASP A 336 -10.02 25.30 -10.16
N ARG A 337 -9.26 25.34 -9.06
CA ARG A 337 -8.65 26.55 -8.51
C ARG A 337 -7.23 26.83 -9.05
N GLY A 338 -6.81 26.12 -10.09
CA GLY A 338 -5.53 26.31 -10.74
C GLY A 338 -4.34 25.57 -10.11
N PHE A 339 -4.58 24.62 -9.22
CA PHE A 339 -3.50 23.79 -8.70
C PHE A 339 -2.95 22.85 -9.79
N VAL A 340 -1.65 22.65 -9.73
CA VAL A 340 -0.97 21.48 -10.28
C VAL A 340 -0.93 20.42 -9.18
N PHE A 341 -1.27 19.18 -9.52
CA PHE A 341 -1.06 18.03 -8.63
C PHE A 341 0.00 17.11 -9.24
N ALA A 342 0.97 16.73 -8.42
CA ALA A 342 2.05 15.84 -8.81
C ALA A 342 2.24 14.72 -7.79
N ILE A 343 2.58 13.52 -8.28
CA ILE A 343 3.05 12.39 -7.49
C ILE A 343 4.53 12.19 -7.83
N GLY A 344 5.41 12.25 -6.82
CA GLY A 344 6.80 11.83 -6.94
C GLY A 344 6.92 10.33 -6.65
N HIS A 345 7.28 9.54 -7.66
CA HIS A 345 7.47 8.08 -7.54
C HIS A 345 8.90 7.78 -7.09
N VAL A 346 9.18 8.08 -5.83
CA VAL A 346 10.52 8.06 -5.25
C VAL A 346 10.99 6.65 -4.88
N ARG A 347 12.31 6.44 -4.81
CA ARG A 347 12.89 5.17 -4.31
C ARG A 347 12.40 4.85 -2.91
N GLY A 348 12.27 3.55 -2.63
CA GLY A 348 11.59 3.01 -1.46
C GLY A 348 10.16 2.56 -1.77
N GLY A 349 9.55 3.09 -2.85
CA GLY A 349 8.39 2.52 -3.53
C GLY A 349 8.78 1.39 -4.49
N GLY A 350 7.79 0.81 -5.19
CA GLY A 350 7.98 -0.30 -6.13
C GLY A 350 7.78 0.08 -7.60
N GLU A 351 7.58 1.35 -7.92
CA GLU A 351 7.12 1.79 -9.24
C GLU A 351 8.05 1.35 -10.39
N MET A 352 9.38 1.36 -10.15
CA MET A 352 10.38 0.97 -11.15
C MET A 352 10.93 -0.44 -10.92
N GLY A 353 10.18 -1.30 -10.19
CA GLY A 353 10.56 -2.67 -9.87
C GLY A 353 11.28 -2.81 -8.53
N ARG A 354 11.75 -4.03 -8.22
CA ARG A 354 12.30 -4.38 -6.90
C ARG A 354 13.52 -3.53 -6.52
N ARG A 355 14.40 -3.26 -7.45
CA ARG A 355 15.60 -2.45 -7.17
C ARG A 355 15.27 -1.04 -6.73
N TRP A 356 14.12 -0.49 -7.17
CA TRP A 356 13.63 0.82 -6.75
C TRP A 356 13.35 0.85 -5.24
N TYR A 357 12.82 -0.23 -4.72
CA TYR A 357 12.62 -0.44 -3.29
C TYR A 357 13.94 -0.63 -2.56
N GLU A 358 14.79 -1.55 -3.02
CA GLU A 358 16.08 -1.87 -2.38
C GLU A 358 17.04 -0.66 -2.29
N ASP A 359 16.93 0.27 -3.24
CA ASP A 359 17.73 1.49 -3.26
C ASP A 359 17.10 2.64 -2.44
N GLY A 360 15.97 2.39 -1.75
CA GLY A 360 15.28 3.38 -0.90
C GLY A 360 15.01 2.91 0.52
N LYS A 361 15.62 1.83 1.01
CA LYS A 361 15.46 1.31 2.37
C LYS A 361 16.77 1.16 3.11
N LEU A 362 16.71 0.81 4.40
CA LEU A 362 17.87 0.58 5.27
C LEU A 362 18.89 1.74 5.16
N LEU A 363 20.16 1.45 4.98
CA LEU A 363 21.25 2.45 4.85
C LEU A 363 21.21 3.25 3.52
N LYS A 364 20.19 3.02 2.67
CA LYS A 364 19.92 3.80 1.45
C LYS A 364 18.67 4.69 1.56
N LYS A 365 18.04 4.74 2.71
CA LYS A 365 16.78 5.47 2.93
C LYS A 365 16.83 6.95 2.52
N ARG A 366 17.95 7.60 2.64
CA ARG A 366 18.13 8.99 2.23
C ARG A 366 17.87 9.23 0.74
N ASN A 367 18.00 8.21 -0.11
CA ASN A 367 17.66 8.32 -1.52
C ASN A 367 16.19 8.70 -1.72
N THR A 368 15.28 8.19 -0.89
CA THR A 368 13.86 8.57 -0.90
C THR A 368 13.69 10.08 -0.75
N PHE A 369 14.42 10.68 0.17
CA PHE A 369 14.31 12.11 0.49
C PHE A 369 14.95 12.98 -0.60
N THR A 370 16.12 12.59 -1.09
CA THR A 370 16.80 13.32 -2.18
C THR A 370 16.05 13.23 -3.49
N ASP A 371 15.40 12.12 -3.77
CA ASP A 371 14.52 11.94 -4.92
C ASP A 371 13.33 12.90 -4.86
N PHE A 372 12.70 13.01 -3.68
CA PHE A 372 11.55 13.90 -3.51
C PHE A 372 11.95 15.38 -3.59
N VAL A 373 13.10 15.75 -3.05
CA VAL A 373 13.68 17.08 -3.22
C VAL A 373 13.92 17.37 -4.71
N ALA A 374 14.51 16.42 -5.45
CA ALA A 374 14.70 16.57 -6.89
C ALA A 374 13.38 16.73 -7.66
N CYS A 375 12.31 16.03 -7.25
CA CYS A 375 10.96 16.24 -7.81
C CYS A 375 10.47 17.67 -7.54
N ALA A 376 10.64 18.20 -6.33
CA ALA A 376 10.27 19.56 -5.97
C ALA A 376 11.07 20.59 -6.79
N GLU A 377 12.39 20.43 -6.86
CA GLU A 377 13.28 21.30 -7.66
C GLU A 377 12.90 21.26 -9.14
N ARG A 378 12.60 20.08 -9.71
CA ARG A 378 12.17 19.92 -11.10
C ARG A 378 10.88 20.68 -11.41
N LEU A 379 9.93 20.71 -10.48
CA LEU A 379 8.68 21.49 -10.62
C LEU A 379 8.96 23.00 -10.61
N VAL A 380 9.85 23.46 -9.75
CA VAL A 380 10.25 24.88 -9.67
C VAL A 380 11.04 25.30 -10.91
N GLU A 381 12.07 24.56 -11.29
CA GLU A 381 12.89 24.82 -12.48
C GLU A 381 12.08 24.79 -13.78
N GLY A 382 11.13 23.87 -13.85
CA GLY A 382 10.19 23.74 -14.99
C GLY A 382 9.09 24.80 -14.99
N ARG A 383 9.09 25.71 -14.03
CA ARG A 383 8.11 26.79 -13.87
C ARG A 383 6.67 26.29 -13.73
N TRP A 384 6.50 25.07 -13.22
CA TRP A 384 5.18 24.58 -12.81
C TRP A 384 4.69 25.32 -11.57
N THR A 385 5.62 25.70 -10.70
CA THR A 385 5.37 26.39 -9.43
C THR A 385 6.59 27.21 -9.01
N SER A 386 6.51 27.81 -7.83
CA SER A 386 7.63 28.43 -7.10
C SER A 386 7.65 27.96 -5.64
N PRO A 387 8.74 28.18 -4.88
CA PRO A 387 8.78 27.84 -3.46
C PRO A 387 7.63 28.44 -2.64
N ASP A 388 7.17 29.64 -3.00
CA ASP A 388 6.05 30.32 -2.34
C ASP A 388 4.67 29.70 -2.66
N GLN A 389 4.60 28.78 -3.61
CA GLN A 389 3.37 28.14 -4.07
C GLN A 389 3.40 26.62 -3.94
N LEU A 390 4.55 26.01 -3.51
CA LEU A 390 4.70 24.58 -3.40
C LEU A 390 4.25 24.06 -2.04
N VAL A 391 3.26 23.20 -2.05
CA VAL A 391 2.79 22.42 -0.89
C VAL A 391 3.21 20.97 -1.08
N ILE A 392 3.72 20.34 -0.03
CA ILE A 392 4.00 18.89 -0.02
C ILE A 392 3.07 18.17 0.94
N ARG A 393 2.73 16.92 0.61
CA ARG A 393 1.83 16.09 1.42
C ARG A 393 2.28 14.63 1.42
N GLY A 394 2.17 13.97 2.57
CA GLY A 394 2.40 12.53 2.74
C GLY A 394 1.94 12.05 4.10
N GLY A 395 1.56 10.77 4.17
CA GLY A 395 1.03 10.15 5.39
C GLY A 395 1.88 8.98 5.87
N SER A 396 1.84 8.66 7.18
CA SER A 396 2.53 7.50 7.75
C SER A 396 4.05 7.57 7.49
N ALA A 397 4.65 6.57 6.82
CA ALA A 397 6.03 6.66 6.33
C ALA A 397 6.24 7.79 5.29
N GLY A 398 5.21 8.17 4.53
CA GLY A 398 5.22 9.41 3.75
C GLY A 398 5.26 10.65 4.62
N GLY A 399 4.77 10.60 5.85
CA GLY A 399 4.94 11.64 6.86
C GLY A 399 6.39 11.76 7.35
N LEU A 400 7.12 10.64 7.47
CA LEU A 400 8.58 10.65 7.66
C LEU A 400 9.26 11.40 6.50
N LEU A 401 8.89 11.08 5.25
CA LEU A 401 9.38 11.78 4.06
C LEU A 401 9.12 13.28 4.17
N MET A 402 7.90 13.69 4.54
CA MET A 402 7.55 15.12 4.70
C MET A 402 8.43 15.80 5.75
N GLY A 403 8.59 15.18 6.92
CA GLY A 403 9.41 15.73 8.01
C GLY A 403 10.89 15.83 7.66
N ALA A 404 11.45 14.80 7.03
CA ALA A 404 12.85 14.77 6.60
C ALA A 404 13.14 15.84 5.53
N VAL A 405 12.29 15.95 4.49
CA VAL A 405 12.43 16.96 3.43
C VAL A 405 12.25 18.37 3.99
N THR A 406 11.34 18.57 4.94
CA THR A 406 11.15 19.86 5.61
C THR A 406 12.40 20.32 6.37
N ASN A 407 13.11 19.39 7.01
CA ASN A 407 14.40 19.71 7.66
C ASN A 407 15.52 19.94 6.65
N MET A 408 15.52 19.24 5.52
CA MET A 408 16.57 19.36 4.48
C MET A 408 16.45 20.64 3.64
N ARG A 409 15.22 20.98 3.23
CA ARG A 409 14.95 22.06 2.27
C ARG A 409 13.70 22.88 2.64
N PRO A 410 13.67 23.52 3.82
CA PRO A 410 12.56 24.38 4.21
C PRO A 410 12.36 25.55 3.25
N ASP A 411 13.41 25.96 2.54
CA ASP A 411 13.43 27.05 1.57
C ASP A 411 12.61 26.78 0.29
N LEU A 412 12.37 25.49 -0.04
CA LEU A 412 11.59 25.10 -1.22
C LEU A 412 10.07 25.06 -0.99
N LEU A 413 9.62 25.20 0.27
CA LEU A 413 8.28 24.81 0.65
C LEU A 413 7.46 25.98 1.21
N ARG A 414 6.27 26.18 0.65
CA ARG A 414 5.27 27.08 1.24
C ARG A 414 4.55 26.46 2.43
N ALA A 415 4.12 25.20 2.26
CA ALA A 415 3.44 24.47 3.32
C ALA A 415 3.68 22.96 3.25
N VAL A 416 3.46 22.29 4.37
CA VAL A 416 3.61 20.84 4.57
C VAL A 416 2.37 20.28 5.23
N VAL A 417 1.83 19.22 4.68
CA VAL A 417 0.77 18.40 5.29
C VAL A 417 1.37 17.03 5.61
N ALA A 418 1.51 16.73 6.89
CA ALA A 418 2.04 15.47 7.39
C ALA A 418 0.92 14.72 8.14
N GLU A 419 0.38 13.66 7.52
CA GLU A 419 -0.76 12.91 8.04
C GLU A 419 -0.28 11.68 8.79
N VAL A 420 -0.77 11.48 10.03
CA VAL A 420 -0.37 10.36 10.90
C VAL A 420 1.14 10.05 10.79
N PRO A 421 2.03 11.08 10.89
CA PRO A 421 3.38 11.00 10.37
C PRO A 421 4.33 10.25 11.30
N PHE A 422 5.11 9.34 10.72
CA PHE A 422 6.18 8.59 11.39
C PHE A 422 7.43 9.47 11.58
N VAL A 423 7.39 10.39 12.54
CA VAL A 423 8.39 11.49 12.68
C VAL A 423 9.34 11.35 13.86
N ASP A 424 9.07 10.44 14.79
CA ASP A 424 9.98 10.09 15.91
C ASP A 424 10.55 8.68 15.69
N CYS A 425 10.90 8.38 14.45
CA CYS A 425 11.20 7.03 13.97
C CYS A 425 12.34 6.37 14.75
N LEU A 426 13.37 7.10 15.18
CA LEU A 426 14.45 6.52 15.95
C LEU A 426 13.97 5.99 17.31
N THR A 427 13.18 6.77 18.05
CA THR A 427 12.65 6.34 19.34
C THR A 427 11.71 5.15 19.19
N THR A 428 10.82 5.19 18.21
CA THR A 428 9.84 4.13 17.96
C THR A 428 10.52 2.81 17.56
N ILE A 429 11.49 2.84 16.63
CA ILE A 429 12.19 1.61 16.18
C ILE A 429 13.15 1.04 17.23
N MET A 430 13.45 1.77 18.30
CA MET A 430 14.20 1.27 19.45
C MET A 430 13.33 0.62 20.52
N ASP A 431 12.01 0.72 20.47
CA ASP A 431 11.08 0.17 21.46
C ASP A 431 10.34 -1.05 20.89
N GLU A 432 10.84 -2.25 21.19
CA GLU A 432 10.30 -3.54 20.73
C GLU A 432 8.87 -3.80 21.23
N THR A 433 8.41 -3.06 22.24
CA THR A 433 7.06 -3.23 22.80
C THR A 433 6.00 -2.51 21.98
N LEU A 434 6.41 -1.61 21.09
CA LEU A 434 5.48 -0.89 20.21
C LEU A 434 5.07 -1.76 19.01
N PRO A 435 3.82 -1.59 18.57
CA PRO A 435 3.35 -2.25 17.34
C PRO A 435 4.26 -1.99 16.15
N LEU A 436 4.45 -2.99 15.30
CA LEU A 436 5.23 -3.00 14.07
C LEU A 436 6.76 -2.89 14.23
N THR A 437 7.32 -2.48 15.36
CA THR A 437 8.75 -2.20 15.51
C THR A 437 9.64 -3.36 15.03
N VAL A 438 9.46 -4.56 15.56
CA VAL A 438 10.29 -5.73 15.20
C VAL A 438 10.14 -6.10 13.72
N LEU A 439 8.92 -6.04 13.20
CA LEU A 439 8.61 -6.29 11.78
C LEU A 439 9.30 -5.30 10.85
N GLU A 440 9.51 -4.08 11.29
CA GLU A 440 10.03 -3.00 10.48
C GLU A 440 11.55 -2.87 10.52
N TRP A 441 12.25 -3.68 11.29
CA TRP A 441 13.72 -3.69 11.25
C TRP A 441 14.29 -4.08 9.87
N GLU A 442 13.56 -4.87 9.09
CA GLU A 442 13.96 -5.20 7.71
C GLU A 442 13.73 -4.03 6.72
N GLU A 443 12.94 -3.03 7.09
CA GLU A 443 12.73 -1.79 6.33
C GLU A 443 13.69 -0.68 6.77
N TRP A 444 13.78 -0.44 8.08
CA TRP A 444 14.51 0.70 8.64
C TRP A 444 15.91 0.33 9.17
N GLY A 445 16.14 -0.93 9.48
CA GLY A 445 17.29 -1.44 10.23
C GLY A 445 17.00 -1.53 11.74
N ASN A 446 17.84 -2.31 12.45
CA ASN A 446 17.75 -2.45 13.91
C ASN A 446 18.78 -1.54 14.60
N PRO A 447 18.35 -0.36 15.14
CA PRO A 447 19.25 0.59 15.80
C PRO A 447 19.68 0.12 17.21
N VAL A 448 19.00 -0.89 17.78
CA VAL A 448 19.36 -1.45 19.10
C VAL A 448 20.62 -2.32 18.97
N GLU A 449 20.71 -3.11 17.89
CA GLU A 449 21.83 -4.03 17.65
C GLU A 449 22.97 -3.38 16.89
N SER A 450 22.72 -2.34 16.09
CA SER A 450 23.71 -1.73 15.21
C SER A 450 23.86 -0.23 15.43
N LYS A 451 25.07 0.17 15.90
CA LYS A 451 25.42 1.58 16.04
C LYS A 451 25.36 2.33 14.70
N ASP A 452 25.77 1.70 13.60
CA ASP A 452 25.77 2.34 12.29
C ASP A 452 24.33 2.63 11.82
N VAL A 453 23.42 1.71 12.07
CA VAL A 453 21.98 1.92 11.82
C VAL A 453 21.42 3.04 12.70
N TYR A 454 21.77 3.05 13.99
CA TYR A 454 21.35 4.11 14.92
C TYR A 454 21.80 5.50 14.42
N GLU A 455 23.08 5.67 14.12
CA GLU A 455 23.62 6.96 13.65
C GLU A 455 23.02 7.37 12.30
N TYR A 456 22.82 6.40 11.41
CA TYR A 456 22.21 6.65 10.11
C TYR A 456 20.75 7.09 10.26
N MET A 457 19.94 6.36 11.04
CA MET A 457 18.53 6.70 11.29
C MET A 457 18.41 8.05 12.00
N LYS A 458 19.23 8.29 13.02
CA LYS A 458 19.30 9.59 13.72
C LYS A 458 19.59 10.74 12.76
N SER A 459 20.38 10.51 11.73
CA SER A 459 20.79 11.53 10.77
C SER A 459 19.66 12.06 9.89
N TYR A 460 18.52 11.35 9.82
CA TYR A 460 17.36 11.76 9.04
C TYR A 460 16.05 11.80 9.85
N SER A 461 15.99 11.24 11.05
CA SER A 461 14.78 11.26 11.91
C SER A 461 14.24 12.68 12.04
N PRO A 462 13.01 12.95 11.61
CA PRO A 462 12.47 14.31 11.59
C PRO A 462 12.50 15.00 12.95
N TYR A 463 12.10 14.30 14.00
CA TYR A 463 12.10 14.83 15.36
C TYR A 463 13.50 15.23 15.82
N ASP A 464 14.50 14.40 15.58
CA ASP A 464 15.87 14.62 16.04
C ASP A 464 16.59 15.74 15.30
N ASN A 465 16.20 16.01 14.05
CA ASN A 465 16.84 16.98 13.16
C ASN A 465 16.08 18.31 13.06
N VAL A 466 15.12 18.59 13.94
CA VAL A 466 14.52 19.92 14.03
C VAL A 466 15.58 20.93 14.44
N HIS A 467 15.89 21.88 13.56
CA HIS A 467 16.86 22.94 13.78
C HIS A 467 16.17 24.29 14.12
N SER A 468 16.92 25.27 14.59
CA SER A 468 16.41 26.62 14.76
C SER A 468 16.40 27.36 13.42
N GLY A 469 15.31 28.07 13.13
CA GLY A 469 15.18 28.84 11.89
C GLY A 469 13.74 28.89 11.37
N PRO A 470 13.55 29.54 10.22
CA PRO A 470 12.22 29.57 9.61
C PRO A 470 11.82 28.21 9.07
N TYR A 471 10.60 27.79 9.34
CA TYR A 471 9.94 26.62 8.78
C TYR A 471 8.76 27.05 7.92
N PRO A 472 8.38 26.28 6.89
CA PRO A 472 7.13 26.48 6.17
C PRO A 472 5.94 26.35 7.12
N ARG A 473 4.75 26.68 6.65
CA ARG A 473 3.52 26.37 7.39
C ARG A 473 3.33 24.86 7.46
N ILE A 474 3.04 24.31 8.63
CA ILE A 474 2.93 22.86 8.83
C ILE A 474 1.57 22.52 9.45
N LEU A 475 0.89 21.55 8.86
CA LEU A 475 -0.25 20.86 9.45
C LEU A 475 0.15 19.39 9.65
N ALA A 476 0.22 18.96 10.91
CA ALA A 476 0.32 17.56 11.28
C ALA A 476 -1.05 17.06 11.75
N THR A 477 -1.41 15.83 11.36
CA THR A 477 -2.63 15.16 11.87
C THR A 477 -2.27 13.89 12.62
N GLY A 478 -3.18 13.36 13.45
CA GLY A 478 -3.00 12.10 14.17
C GLY A 478 -4.33 11.55 14.66
N GLY A 479 -4.40 10.24 14.90
CA GLY A 479 -5.53 9.54 15.54
C GLY A 479 -5.15 9.12 16.95
N LEU A 480 -6.04 9.29 17.93
CA LEU A 480 -5.76 8.90 19.31
C LEU A 480 -5.59 7.39 19.44
N ASN A 481 -6.37 6.62 18.68
CA ASN A 481 -6.40 5.16 18.70
C ASN A 481 -5.52 4.53 17.60
N ASP A 482 -4.56 5.28 17.05
CA ASP A 482 -3.68 4.80 15.98
C ASP A 482 -2.71 3.73 16.51
N PRO A 483 -2.84 2.45 16.06
CA PRO A 483 -1.97 1.37 16.51
C PRO A 483 -0.66 1.28 15.71
N ARG A 484 -0.52 2.04 14.62
CA ARG A 484 0.62 1.96 13.68
C ARG A 484 1.63 3.07 13.92
N VAL A 485 1.14 4.31 14.04
CA VAL A 485 1.94 5.50 14.38
C VAL A 485 1.28 6.19 15.55
N SER A 486 1.87 6.02 16.71
CA SER A 486 1.32 6.53 17.96
C SER A 486 1.11 8.05 17.92
N TYR A 487 -0.01 8.51 18.45
CA TYR A 487 -0.41 9.94 18.44
C TYR A 487 0.62 10.89 19.07
N TRP A 488 1.51 10.38 19.91
CA TRP A 488 2.55 11.20 20.52
C TRP A 488 3.68 11.58 19.55
N GLU A 489 3.88 10.84 18.45
CA GLU A 489 4.90 11.20 17.45
C GLU A 489 4.61 12.57 16.82
N PRO A 490 3.46 12.81 16.16
CA PRO A 490 3.13 14.13 15.65
C PRO A 490 3.04 15.19 16.76
N ALA A 491 2.56 14.83 17.97
CA ALA A 491 2.45 15.77 19.08
C ALA A 491 3.82 16.27 19.55
N LYS A 492 4.78 15.37 19.78
CA LYS A 492 6.16 15.71 20.15
C LYS A 492 6.86 16.52 19.07
N TRP A 493 6.71 16.11 17.81
CA TRP A 493 7.32 16.79 16.69
C TRP A 493 6.80 18.22 16.52
N VAL A 494 5.49 18.42 16.57
CA VAL A 494 4.86 19.74 16.52
C VAL A 494 5.33 20.64 17.65
N GLN A 495 5.40 20.12 18.88
CA GLN A 495 5.90 20.90 20.01
C GLN A 495 7.36 21.32 19.79
N ARG A 496 8.21 20.41 19.35
CA ARG A 496 9.63 20.71 19.08
C ARG A 496 9.81 21.72 17.94
N LEU A 497 8.98 21.64 16.90
CA LEU A 497 8.95 22.64 15.83
C LEU A 497 8.56 24.02 16.37
N ARG A 498 7.52 24.13 17.21
CA ARG A 498 7.09 25.41 17.83
C ARG A 498 8.18 26.02 18.70
N ASP A 499 8.94 25.19 19.41
CA ASP A 499 10.03 25.64 20.27
C ASP A 499 11.25 26.17 19.48
N ARG A 500 11.44 25.68 18.26
CA ARG A 500 12.62 25.92 17.42
C ARG A 500 12.36 26.86 16.24
N SER A 501 11.12 26.85 15.73
CA SER A 501 10.75 27.73 14.62
C SER A 501 10.71 29.20 15.10
N GLY A 502 11.22 30.09 14.28
CA GLY A 502 11.21 31.52 14.58
C GLY A 502 9.79 32.12 14.64
N ALA A 503 9.68 33.36 15.12
CA ALA A 503 8.42 34.11 15.13
C ALA A 503 7.85 34.19 13.70
N GLY A 504 6.59 33.76 13.53
CA GLY A 504 5.89 33.77 12.22
C GLY A 504 5.68 32.39 11.58
N SER A 505 6.30 31.33 12.09
CA SER A 505 6.00 29.96 11.65
C SER A 505 4.65 29.49 12.21
N SER A 506 3.77 28.96 11.34
CA SER A 506 2.48 28.39 11.75
C SER A 506 2.59 26.87 11.74
N VAL A 507 2.61 26.26 12.94
CA VAL A 507 2.68 24.80 13.11
C VAL A 507 1.43 24.33 13.86
N LEU A 508 0.57 23.60 13.15
CA LEU A 508 -0.71 23.13 13.65
C LEU A 508 -0.69 21.62 13.88
N LEU A 509 -1.39 21.18 14.90
CA LEU A 509 -1.70 19.76 15.17
C LEU A 509 -3.21 19.59 15.21
N LYS A 510 -3.73 18.62 14.47
CA LYS A 510 -5.10 18.15 14.55
C LYS A 510 -5.10 16.68 14.97
N THR A 511 -5.69 16.37 16.12
CA THR A 511 -5.83 14.98 16.61
C THR A 511 -7.29 14.56 16.59
N GLU A 512 -7.59 13.49 15.86
CA GLU A 512 -8.90 12.86 15.86
C GLU A 512 -9.03 11.94 17.08
N MET A 513 -9.93 12.30 18.00
CA MET A 513 -10.06 11.65 19.29
C MET A 513 -10.78 10.29 19.22
N GLY A 514 -11.51 10.03 18.15
CA GLY A 514 -12.29 8.80 17.95
C GLY A 514 -11.84 7.98 16.73
N ALA A 515 -10.63 8.21 16.23
CA ALA A 515 -10.14 7.55 15.04
C ALA A 515 -8.75 6.93 15.25
N GLY A 516 -8.43 5.91 14.47
CA GLY A 516 -7.11 5.29 14.35
C GLY A 516 -6.34 5.81 13.12
N HIS A 517 -5.47 4.94 12.56
CA HIS A 517 -4.55 5.30 11.47
C HIS A 517 -5.24 5.77 10.19
N MET A 518 -6.41 5.23 9.90
CA MET A 518 -7.16 5.50 8.66
C MET A 518 -8.07 6.74 8.74
N GLY A 519 -8.05 7.46 9.87
CA GLY A 519 -8.90 8.62 10.09
C GLY A 519 -10.36 8.27 10.42
N PRO A 520 -11.27 9.25 10.39
CA PRO A 520 -12.67 9.06 10.79
C PRO A 520 -13.43 8.14 9.82
N SER A 521 -14.29 7.28 10.38
CA SER A 521 -15.17 6.41 9.62
C SER A 521 -16.32 7.19 8.97
N GLY A 522 -16.71 6.77 7.77
CA GLY A 522 -17.82 7.35 7.04
C GLY A 522 -17.42 8.40 6.00
N ARG A 523 -18.09 8.32 4.85
CA ARG A 523 -17.80 9.15 3.67
C ARG A 523 -17.78 10.64 3.96
N TYR A 524 -18.78 11.15 4.67
CA TYR A 524 -18.92 12.58 4.87
C TYR A 524 -17.96 13.14 5.92
N ASP A 525 -17.58 12.34 6.90
CA ASP A 525 -16.60 12.74 7.90
C ASP A 525 -15.20 12.74 7.28
N ALA A 526 -14.86 11.76 6.46
CA ALA A 526 -13.64 11.76 5.66
C ALA A 526 -13.58 12.96 4.69
N TRP A 527 -14.71 13.37 4.10
CA TRP A 527 -14.75 14.56 3.25
C TRP A 527 -14.58 15.86 4.03
N ARG A 528 -15.10 15.94 5.26
CA ARG A 528 -14.88 17.12 6.15
C ARG A 528 -13.43 17.22 6.56
N ASP A 529 -12.81 16.10 6.84
CA ASP A 529 -11.39 16.03 7.19
C ASP A 529 -10.51 16.48 6.01
N GLU A 530 -10.76 15.97 4.82
CA GLU A 530 -10.08 16.40 3.61
C GLU A 530 -10.33 17.90 3.29
N ALA A 531 -11.55 18.38 3.51
CA ALA A 531 -11.86 19.80 3.33
C ALA A 531 -11.07 20.69 4.30
N PHE A 532 -10.84 20.24 5.53
CA PHE A 532 -9.98 20.96 6.49
C PHE A 532 -8.53 21.03 5.99
N VAL A 533 -8.00 19.92 5.49
CA VAL A 533 -6.65 19.87 4.90
C VAL A 533 -6.55 20.80 3.68
N TYR A 534 -7.56 20.79 2.81
CA TYR A 534 -7.59 21.70 1.66
C TYR A 534 -7.69 23.17 2.05
N ALA A 535 -8.50 23.50 3.05
CA ALA A 535 -8.58 24.87 3.57
C ALA A 535 -7.23 25.38 4.08
N PHE A 536 -6.46 24.52 4.78
CA PHE A 536 -5.10 24.84 5.19
C PHE A 536 -4.18 25.12 3.99
N MET A 537 -4.24 24.26 2.96
CA MET A 537 -3.39 24.43 1.76
C MET A 537 -3.76 25.69 0.99
N LEU A 538 -5.05 25.95 0.78
CA LEU A 538 -5.56 27.14 0.08
C LEU A 538 -5.14 28.42 0.80
N ASP A 539 -5.32 28.48 2.12
CA ASP A 539 -4.88 29.61 2.94
C ASP A 539 -3.35 29.80 2.89
N ALA A 540 -2.59 28.70 2.87
CA ALA A 540 -1.13 28.78 2.80
C ALA A 540 -0.64 29.44 1.50
N VAL A 541 -1.28 29.17 0.36
CA VAL A 541 -0.92 29.73 -0.96
C VAL A 541 -1.69 31.02 -1.30
N GLY A 542 -2.51 31.52 -0.37
CA GLY A 542 -3.23 32.80 -0.52
C GLY A 542 -4.51 32.72 -1.37
N LEU A 543 -5.08 31.53 -1.55
CA LEU A 543 -6.37 31.32 -2.21
C LEU A 543 -7.47 31.20 -1.15
N THR A 544 -8.10 32.28 -0.79
CA THR A 544 -9.10 32.35 0.28
C THR A 544 -10.55 32.40 -0.22
N ASP A 545 -10.76 32.46 -1.54
CA ASP A 545 -12.08 32.58 -2.19
C ASP A 545 -12.52 31.27 -2.87
#